data_2d306bfd0f1c8d9337557e0be1b91889
#
_entry.id   2d306bfd0f1c8d9337557e0be1b91889
#
_cell.length_a   1.000
_cell.length_b   1.000
_cell.length_c   1.000
_cell.angle_alpha   90.00
_cell.angle_beta   90.00
_cell.angle_gamma   90.00
#
_symmetry.space_group_name_H-M   'P 1'
#
loop_
_entity.id
_entity.type
_entity.pdbx_description
1 polymer ?
#
loop_
_entity_poly.entity_id
_entity_poly.type
_entity_poly.pdbx_seq_one_letter_code
_entity_poly.pdbx_strand_id
1 'polypeptide(L)'
;MAITGFVVLAGLATGEEILTGEFSRTFEEKEILEGDEICIRYSLGFSGFRPRLVQLVQEFPEGMSLPPAQMYRIISGRAELEMRVRADSRGKYIFPPCRLAVSDIAGLKVEYHHFGGEERILVSSRVQRIDVDAIQPMRPKTVTGNRISRYRGGGSDFYSLRKYMEGESVRRINWRASARSDELWVNEYLAESSGTQIIVLDARTMEDDRRLTKEMADAGIRAATSMAYSSLNDRNAVGMFIISDAARIIRPDYGARQFIRIGEALKNIGIPASKGALNMQRMAKVYGDEKAQYVVISPLPDDDTLDSVAELALSHEDVLVLVPLVSIRERANEPEEMALTVTRLRQETNALILSQICRTLTWQKDSELSVAVGRAGMYQIRRRL
;
A
#
# COMPACT_ATOMS: atom_id res chain seq x y z
N MET A 1 64.12 -1.84 12.49
CA MET A 1 64.02 -0.40 12.23
C MET A 1 64.32 0.00 10.75
N ALA A 2 65.22 -0.64 10.01
CA ALA A 2 65.52 -0.23 8.65
C ALA A 2 64.42 -0.50 7.61
N ILE A 3 63.61 -1.55 7.79
CA ILE A 3 62.55 -1.94 6.83
C ILE A 3 61.34 -0.99 6.91
N THR A 4 60.97 -0.51 8.11
CA THR A 4 59.88 0.44 8.30
C THR A 4 60.19 1.81 7.67
N GLY A 5 61.46 2.26 7.80
CA GLY A 5 61.91 3.52 7.19
C GLY A 5 61.92 3.48 5.66
N PHE A 6 62.20 2.32 5.04
CA PHE A 6 62.20 2.16 3.59
C PHE A 6 60.78 2.20 3.00
N VAL A 7 59.82 1.62 3.69
CA VAL A 7 58.38 1.65 3.27
C VAL A 7 57.83 3.06 3.33
N VAL A 8 58.19 3.83 4.39
CA VAL A 8 57.77 5.23 4.53
C VAL A 8 58.42 6.11 3.46
N LEU A 9 59.69 5.93 3.18
CA LEU A 9 60.42 6.68 2.14
C LEU A 9 59.92 6.31 0.71
N ALA A 10 59.60 5.06 0.45
CA ALA A 10 59.02 4.65 -0.83
C ALA A 10 57.59 5.23 -1.05
N GLY A 11 56.81 5.38 0.02
CA GLY A 11 55.50 6.01 -0.05
C GLY A 11 55.57 7.55 -0.26
N LEU A 12 56.61 8.19 0.27
CA LEU A 12 56.84 9.64 0.11
C LEU A 12 57.49 10.01 -1.23
N ALA A 13 58.19 9.06 -1.87
CA ALA A 13 58.85 9.26 -3.17
C ALA A 13 57.91 9.16 -4.36
N THR A 14 56.74 8.53 -4.23
CA THR A 14 55.73 8.44 -5.29
C THR A 14 54.71 9.58 -5.09
N GLY A 15 55.11 10.82 -5.39
CA GLY A 15 54.25 12.01 -5.34
C GLY A 15 53.10 12.02 -6.38
N GLU A 16 52.68 10.87 -6.86
CA GLU A 16 51.54 10.73 -7.75
C GLU A 16 50.23 10.81 -6.96
N GLU A 17 49.33 11.65 -7.41
CA GLU A 17 47.92 11.65 -6.97
C GLU A 17 47.41 10.19 -7.00
N ILE A 18 46.85 9.73 -5.86
CA ILE A 18 46.34 8.36 -5.79
C ILE A 18 45.14 8.20 -6.77
N LEU A 19 44.58 9.32 -7.24
CA LEU A 19 43.32 9.29 -7.97
C LEU A 19 43.21 10.19 -9.19
N THR A 20 43.28 9.59 -10.33
CA THR A 20 42.41 9.88 -11.46
C THR A 20 41.49 8.66 -11.63
N GLY A 21 40.22 8.81 -11.29
CA GLY A 21 39.25 7.72 -11.37
C GLY A 21 37.86 8.20 -11.76
N GLU A 22 37.13 7.36 -12.46
CA GLU A 22 35.72 7.57 -12.76
C GLU A 22 34.89 6.73 -11.80
N PHE A 23 33.97 7.40 -11.05
CA PHE A 23 33.10 6.74 -10.10
C PHE A 23 31.66 7.05 -10.44
N SER A 24 30.83 6.01 -10.50
CA SER A 24 29.39 6.18 -10.73
C SER A 24 28.57 5.25 -9.85
N ARG A 25 27.37 5.70 -9.55
CA ARG A 25 26.33 4.92 -8.86
C ARG A 25 25.09 4.94 -9.71
N THR A 26 24.49 3.78 -9.92
CA THR A 26 23.25 3.61 -10.67
C THR A 26 22.27 2.74 -9.88
N PHE A 27 20.99 3.09 -9.97
CA PHE A 27 19.88 2.29 -9.43
C PHE A 27 19.23 1.59 -10.61
N GLU A 28 18.94 0.31 -10.45
CA GLU A 28 18.32 -0.50 -11.51
C GLU A 28 16.90 -0.02 -11.79
N GLU A 29 16.15 0.28 -10.74
CA GLU A 29 14.79 0.80 -10.82
C GLU A 29 14.62 2.01 -9.88
N LYS A 30 13.79 2.97 -10.30
CA LYS A 30 13.45 4.16 -9.51
C LYS A 30 12.05 4.10 -8.89
N GLU A 31 11.24 3.14 -9.35
CA GLU A 31 9.93 2.84 -8.77
C GLU A 31 9.83 1.34 -8.51
N ILE A 32 9.63 0.97 -7.26
CA ILE A 32 9.53 -0.42 -6.80
C ILE A 32 8.35 -0.59 -5.85
N LEU A 33 8.06 -1.84 -5.51
CA LEU A 33 7.03 -2.16 -4.53
C LEU A 33 7.64 -2.44 -3.15
N GLU A 34 6.85 -2.20 -2.12
CA GLU A 34 7.15 -2.59 -0.74
C GLU A 34 7.49 -4.08 -0.66
N GLY A 35 8.61 -4.39 -0.03
CA GLY A 35 9.15 -5.75 0.09
C GLY A 35 10.12 -6.15 -1.03
N ASP A 36 10.24 -5.36 -2.11
CA ASP A 36 11.23 -5.59 -3.17
C ASP A 36 12.62 -5.10 -2.74
N GLU A 37 13.63 -5.56 -3.46
CA GLU A 37 15.02 -5.15 -3.24
C GLU A 37 15.38 -3.98 -4.15
N ILE A 38 16.00 -2.96 -3.56
CA ILE A 38 16.66 -1.87 -4.28
C ILE A 38 18.06 -2.37 -4.66
N CYS A 39 18.31 -2.52 -5.94
CA CYS A 39 19.61 -2.88 -6.47
C CYS A 39 20.42 -1.62 -6.81
N ILE A 40 21.55 -1.45 -6.14
CA ILE A 40 22.47 -0.32 -6.31
C ILE A 40 23.76 -0.86 -6.91
N ARG A 41 24.12 -0.36 -8.09
CA ARG A 41 25.35 -0.74 -8.77
C ARG A 41 26.36 0.41 -8.72
N TYR A 42 27.57 0.09 -8.32
CA TYR A 42 28.69 1.02 -8.23
C TYR A 42 29.74 0.61 -9.26
N SER A 43 30.15 1.54 -10.11
CA SER A 43 31.29 1.36 -11.03
C SER A 43 32.44 2.22 -10.56
N LEU A 44 33.55 1.58 -10.25
CA LEU A 44 34.76 2.22 -9.74
C LEU A 44 35.89 1.96 -10.74
N GLY A 45 36.36 3.01 -11.40
CA GLY A 45 37.46 2.95 -12.34
C GLY A 45 38.66 3.77 -11.84
N PHE A 46 39.83 3.15 -11.76
CA PHE A 46 41.05 3.80 -11.33
C PHE A 46 42.06 3.79 -12.48
N SER A 47 42.83 4.86 -12.61
CA SER A 47 43.95 4.92 -13.54
C SER A 47 45.09 4.01 -13.07
N GLY A 48 45.59 3.18 -13.98
CA GLY A 48 46.67 2.23 -13.71
C GLY A 48 46.23 0.95 -12.99
N PHE A 49 47.13 -0.02 -12.90
CA PHE A 49 46.84 -1.37 -12.36
C PHE A 49 47.37 -1.55 -10.92
N ARG A 50 47.77 -0.50 -10.23
CA ARG A 50 48.21 -0.60 -8.82
C ARG A 50 47.04 -0.98 -7.95
N PRO A 51 47.14 -2.00 -7.08
CA PRO A 51 46.10 -2.37 -6.15
C PRO A 51 45.91 -1.28 -5.09
N ARG A 52 44.64 -0.95 -4.81
CA ARG A 52 44.22 0.05 -3.81
C ARG A 52 43.22 -0.59 -2.87
N LEU A 53 43.31 -0.24 -1.59
CA LEU A 53 42.28 -0.59 -0.64
C LEU A 53 41.19 0.47 -0.71
N VAL A 54 39.98 0.01 -1.00
CA VAL A 54 38.81 0.86 -1.17
C VAL A 54 37.80 0.56 -0.08
N GLN A 55 37.34 1.59 0.58
CA GLN A 55 36.19 1.55 1.49
C GLN A 55 35.05 2.38 0.89
N LEU A 56 34.00 1.70 0.50
CA LEU A 56 32.78 2.33 0.02
C LEU A 56 31.74 2.37 1.17
N VAL A 57 31.21 3.56 1.46
CA VAL A 57 30.18 3.77 2.48
C VAL A 57 28.95 4.35 1.84
N GLN A 58 27.83 3.62 1.91
CA GLN A 58 26.51 4.07 1.51
C GLN A 58 25.67 4.35 2.75
N GLU A 59 25.27 5.58 2.92
CA GLU A 59 24.24 5.94 3.89
C GLU A 59 22.86 5.68 3.31
N PHE A 60 21.95 5.20 4.18
CA PHE A 60 20.56 4.98 3.79
C PHE A 60 19.69 6.17 4.15
N PRO A 61 18.61 6.41 3.38
CA PRO A 61 17.68 7.49 3.66
C PRO A 61 16.93 7.31 4.97
N GLU A 62 16.42 8.41 5.51
CA GLU A 62 15.52 8.38 6.65
C GLU A 62 14.31 7.46 6.37
N GLY A 63 13.94 6.65 7.36
CA GLY A 63 12.85 5.69 7.26
C GLY A 63 13.26 4.28 6.82
N MET A 64 14.51 4.06 6.45
CA MET A 64 15.12 2.74 6.37
C MET A 64 15.84 2.47 7.70
N SER A 65 15.43 1.41 8.40
CA SER A 65 16.06 1.03 9.70
C SER A 65 17.33 0.20 9.47
N LEU A 66 18.20 0.66 8.58
CA LEU A 66 19.44 -0.03 8.25
C LEU A 66 20.65 0.82 8.63
N PRO A 67 21.70 0.22 9.22
CA PRO A 67 22.96 0.92 9.43
C PRO A 67 23.62 1.22 8.08
N PRO A 68 24.49 2.26 7.99
CA PRO A 68 25.25 2.54 6.79
C PRO A 68 26.00 1.30 6.33
N ALA A 69 25.86 0.94 5.05
CA ALA A 69 26.58 -0.19 4.51
C ALA A 69 28.03 0.20 4.19
N GLN A 70 28.96 -0.60 4.64
CA GLN A 70 30.38 -0.43 4.41
C GLN A 70 30.94 -1.64 3.69
N MET A 71 31.56 -1.41 2.55
CA MET A 71 32.23 -2.45 1.78
C MET A 71 33.71 -2.14 1.65
N TYR A 72 34.53 -3.13 1.91
CA TYR A 72 35.99 -3.05 1.76
C TYR A 72 36.40 -3.98 0.62
N ARG A 73 37.21 -3.47 -0.31
CA ARG A 73 37.75 -4.23 -1.43
C ARG A 73 39.14 -3.75 -1.81
N ILE A 74 39.95 -4.68 -2.28
CA ILE A 74 41.21 -4.36 -2.97
C ILE A 74 40.91 -4.36 -4.45
N ILE A 75 41.14 -3.23 -5.12
CA ILE A 75 40.77 -3.02 -6.51
C ILE A 75 42.02 -2.61 -7.30
N SER A 76 42.21 -3.22 -8.48
CA SER A 76 43.22 -2.84 -9.44
C SER A 76 42.52 -2.53 -10.77
N GLY A 77 42.63 -1.29 -11.23
CA GLY A 77 41.95 -0.85 -12.45
C GLY A 77 40.45 -0.61 -12.25
N ARG A 78 39.59 -1.43 -12.87
CA ARG A 78 38.12 -1.24 -12.81
C ARG A 78 37.45 -2.34 -12.00
N ALA A 79 36.44 -1.97 -11.24
CA ALA A 79 35.57 -2.91 -10.51
C ALA A 79 34.10 -2.46 -10.54
N GLU A 80 33.21 -3.43 -10.57
CA GLU A 80 31.77 -3.25 -10.35
C GLU A 80 31.40 -3.92 -9.04
N LEU A 81 30.64 -3.18 -8.23
CA LEU A 81 30.11 -3.64 -6.95
C LEU A 81 28.58 -3.52 -6.98
N GLU A 82 27.90 -4.49 -6.39
CA GLU A 82 26.46 -4.49 -6.29
C GLU A 82 26.05 -4.57 -4.81
N MET A 83 25.04 -3.79 -4.45
CA MET A 83 24.42 -3.81 -3.13
C MET A 83 22.92 -3.95 -3.29
N ARG A 84 22.31 -4.88 -2.56
CA ARG A 84 20.87 -5.08 -2.53
C ARG A 84 20.35 -4.73 -1.15
N VAL A 85 19.32 -3.90 -1.14
CA VAL A 85 18.70 -3.40 0.08
C VAL A 85 17.20 -3.54 -0.04
N ARG A 86 16.58 -4.19 0.93
CA ARG A 86 15.13 -4.38 0.92
C ARG A 86 14.40 -3.11 1.35
N ALA A 87 13.35 -2.78 0.60
CA ALA A 87 12.44 -1.69 0.93
C ALA A 87 11.30 -2.18 1.82
N ASP A 88 11.43 -2.02 3.14
CA ASP A 88 10.48 -2.60 4.10
C ASP A 88 9.16 -1.81 4.22
N SER A 89 9.13 -0.55 3.79
CA SER A 89 7.93 0.28 3.82
C SER A 89 7.83 1.18 2.60
N ARG A 90 6.61 1.60 2.27
CA ARG A 90 6.37 2.58 1.21
C ARG A 90 6.95 3.95 1.57
N GLY A 91 7.31 4.73 0.59
CA GLY A 91 7.79 6.09 0.80
C GLY A 91 8.64 6.61 -0.35
N LYS A 92 9.05 7.88 -0.21
CA LYS A 92 10.04 8.49 -1.07
C LYS A 92 11.39 8.42 -0.37
N TYR A 93 12.27 7.59 -0.86
CA TYR A 93 13.62 7.43 -0.33
C TYR A 93 14.60 8.29 -1.10
N ILE A 94 15.33 9.16 -0.38
CA ILE A 94 16.35 10.02 -0.96
C ILE A 94 17.69 9.47 -0.54
N PHE A 95 18.40 8.84 -1.46
CA PHE A 95 19.74 8.29 -1.22
C PHE A 95 20.78 9.39 -1.36
N PRO A 96 21.53 9.71 -0.30
CA PRO A 96 22.60 10.70 -0.36
C PRO A 96 23.77 10.21 -1.22
N PRO A 97 24.69 11.10 -1.61
CA PRO A 97 25.94 10.71 -2.29
C PRO A 97 26.72 9.66 -1.50
N CYS A 98 27.40 8.76 -2.21
CA CYS A 98 28.30 7.78 -1.61
C CYS A 98 29.61 8.42 -1.14
N ARG A 99 30.16 7.91 -0.04
CA ARG A 99 31.52 8.20 0.40
C ARG A 99 32.45 7.07 -0.01
N LEU A 100 33.58 7.44 -0.58
CA LEU A 100 34.65 6.51 -1.00
C LEU A 100 35.96 6.97 -0.34
N ALA A 101 36.53 6.08 0.45
CA ALA A 101 37.90 6.24 0.91
C ALA A 101 38.80 5.29 0.11
N VAL A 102 39.86 5.83 -0.46
CA VAL A 102 40.83 5.06 -1.25
C VAL A 102 42.20 5.21 -0.62
N SER A 103 42.84 4.10 -0.35
CA SER A 103 44.19 4.09 0.21
C SER A 103 45.15 3.22 -0.60
N ASP A 104 46.44 3.45 -0.46
CA ASP A 104 47.42 2.50 -0.85
C ASP A 104 47.32 1.23 0.04
N ILE A 105 47.91 0.11 -0.40
CA ILE A 105 47.89 -1.16 0.35
C ILE A 105 48.50 -1.01 1.75
N ALA A 106 49.49 -0.13 1.89
CA ALA A 106 50.16 0.12 3.16
C ALA A 106 49.36 1.03 4.10
N GLY A 107 48.27 1.66 3.62
CA GLY A 107 47.45 2.59 4.39
C GLY A 107 48.13 3.91 4.73
N LEU A 108 49.23 4.25 4.05
CA LEU A 108 50.01 5.44 4.33
C LEU A 108 49.41 6.73 3.77
N LYS A 109 48.65 6.60 2.69
CA LYS A 109 47.93 7.70 2.06
C LYS A 109 46.46 7.31 1.89
N VAL A 110 45.53 8.17 2.33
CA VAL A 110 44.08 7.96 2.18
C VAL A 110 43.48 9.20 1.55
N GLU A 111 42.69 9.02 0.51
CA GLU A 111 41.93 10.08 -0.14
C GLU A 111 40.42 9.81 -0.02
N TYR A 112 39.63 10.86 0.20
CA TYR A 112 38.18 10.76 0.38
C TYR A 112 37.47 11.43 -0.77
N HIS A 113 36.50 10.72 -1.33
CA HIS A 113 35.67 11.18 -2.45
C HIS A 113 34.21 11.01 -2.15
N HIS A 114 33.41 11.89 -2.72
CA HIS A 114 31.95 11.76 -2.75
C HIS A 114 31.53 11.66 -4.20
N PHE A 115 30.68 10.68 -4.52
CA PHE A 115 30.19 10.49 -5.87
C PHE A 115 28.73 10.01 -5.89
N GLY A 116 28.11 10.12 -7.05
CA GLY A 116 26.67 9.95 -7.18
C GLY A 116 25.94 11.19 -6.62
N GLY A 117 24.89 11.64 -7.30
CA GLY A 117 24.03 12.70 -6.80
C GLY A 117 23.00 12.16 -5.79
N GLU A 118 22.14 13.05 -5.29
CA GLU A 118 20.93 12.61 -4.61
C GLU A 118 20.02 11.87 -5.61
N GLU A 119 19.68 10.64 -5.29
CA GLU A 119 18.76 9.83 -6.09
C GLU A 119 17.48 9.54 -5.29
N ARG A 120 16.35 9.63 -6.01
CA ARG A 120 15.03 9.44 -5.42
C ARG A 120 14.45 8.13 -5.91
N ILE A 121 14.16 7.23 -4.97
CA ILE A 121 13.49 5.97 -5.21
C ILE A 121 12.08 6.05 -4.61
N LEU A 122 11.09 5.73 -5.40
CA LEU A 122 9.70 5.68 -4.97
C LEU A 122 9.31 4.22 -4.67
N VAL A 123 8.96 3.96 -3.42
CA VAL A 123 8.44 2.66 -2.99
C VAL A 123 6.93 2.77 -2.83
N SER A 124 6.20 2.03 -3.64
CA SER A 124 4.74 1.98 -3.63
C SER A 124 4.24 0.78 -2.82
N SER A 125 3.03 0.89 -2.26
CA SER A 125 2.42 -0.23 -1.51
C SER A 125 2.16 -1.43 -2.43
N ARG A 126 2.45 -2.63 -1.94
CA ARG A 126 2.11 -3.88 -2.63
C ARG A 126 0.61 -4.13 -2.56
N VAL A 127 0.01 -4.39 -3.71
CA VAL A 127 -1.42 -4.75 -3.80
C VAL A 127 -1.62 -6.20 -3.37
N GLN A 128 -2.50 -6.43 -2.41
CA GLN A 128 -2.96 -7.76 -2.04
C GLN A 128 -4.32 -8.02 -2.72
N ARG A 129 -4.48 -9.20 -3.32
CA ARG A 129 -5.79 -9.61 -3.83
C ARG A 129 -6.68 -9.96 -2.65
N ILE A 130 -7.85 -9.34 -2.62
CA ILE A 130 -8.86 -9.56 -1.60
C ILE A 130 -10.04 -10.26 -2.25
N ASP A 131 -10.64 -11.21 -1.55
CA ASP A 131 -11.91 -11.79 -1.97
C ASP A 131 -13.00 -10.73 -1.86
N VAL A 132 -13.46 -10.27 -3.02
CA VAL A 132 -14.43 -9.18 -3.12
C VAL A 132 -15.79 -9.60 -2.61
N ASP A 133 -16.13 -10.90 -2.63
CA ASP A 133 -17.42 -11.39 -2.14
C ASP A 133 -17.66 -11.04 -0.65
N ALA A 134 -16.59 -10.93 0.12
CA ALA A 134 -16.65 -10.54 1.53
C ALA A 134 -16.91 -9.04 1.77
N ILE A 135 -16.58 -8.19 0.80
CA ILE A 135 -16.70 -6.73 0.87
C ILE A 135 -17.69 -6.14 -0.13
N GLN A 136 -18.51 -6.97 -0.76
CA GLN A 136 -19.49 -6.50 -1.73
C GLN A 136 -20.55 -5.59 -1.11
N PRO A 137 -21.05 -4.60 -1.89
CA PRO A 137 -22.22 -3.83 -1.52
C PRO A 137 -23.41 -4.74 -1.25
N MET A 138 -24.14 -4.48 -0.15
CA MET A 138 -25.32 -5.26 0.21
C MET A 138 -26.44 -5.16 -0.84
N ARG A 139 -26.52 -4.03 -1.54
CA ARG A 139 -27.51 -3.76 -2.58
C ARG A 139 -26.84 -3.29 -3.85
N PRO A 140 -26.44 -4.20 -4.72
CA PRO A 140 -25.89 -3.80 -6.02
C PRO A 140 -27.00 -3.07 -6.82
N LYS A 141 -26.64 -1.94 -7.44
CA LYS A 141 -27.52 -1.26 -8.39
C LYS A 141 -27.76 -2.19 -9.58
N THR A 142 -29.04 -2.44 -9.91
CA THR A 142 -29.40 -3.08 -11.17
C THR A 142 -29.18 -2.04 -12.28
N VAL A 143 -27.97 -1.89 -12.74
CA VAL A 143 -27.64 -1.05 -13.91
C VAL A 143 -26.94 -1.99 -14.88
N THR A 144 -27.17 -1.78 -16.16
CA THR A 144 -26.54 -2.47 -17.29
C THR A 144 -25.01 -2.55 -17.13
N GLY A 145 -24.57 -3.45 -16.29
CA GLY A 145 -23.17 -3.68 -15.94
C GLY A 145 -22.87 -5.17 -16.08
N ASN A 146 -21.67 -5.48 -16.46
CA ASN A 146 -21.21 -6.76 -16.95
C ASN A 146 -20.82 -7.76 -15.82
N ARG A 147 -21.49 -7.72 -14.67
CA ARG A 147 -21.22 -8.63 -13.54
C ARG A 147 -22.40 -9.55 -13.29
N ILE A 148 -22.11 -10.84 -13.12
CA ILE A 148 -23.07 -11.86 -12.77
C ILE A 148 -23.49 -11.65 -11.31
N SER A 149 -24.73 -11.24 -11.08
CA SER A 149 -25.35 -11.18 -9.76
C SER A 149 -26.01 -12.52 -9.44
N ARG A 150 -26.00 -12.93 -8.17
CA ARG A 150 -26.81 -14.07 -7.68
C ARG A 150 -28.32 -13.78 -7.70
N TYR A 151 -28.73 -12.57 -8.07
CA TYR A 151 -30.13 -12.18 -8.18
C TYR A 151 -30.60 -12.33 -9.62
N ARG A 152 -31.87 -12.77 -9.78
CA ARG A 152 -32.53 -12.88 -11.09
C ARG A 152 -32.72 -11.49 -11.69
N GLY A 153 -32.35 -11.30 -12.95
CA GLY A 153 -32.46 -10.01 -13.61
C GLY A 153 -32.25 -10.03 -15.12
N GLY A 154 -31.92 -8.89 -15.68
CA GLY A 154 -31.78 -8.66 -17.13
C GLY A 154 -30.39 -8.86 -17.71
N GLY A 155 -29.51 -9.65 -17.09
CA GLY A 155 -28.14 -9.88 -17.55
C GLY A 155 -28.01 -10.80 -18.77
N SER A 156 -26.76 -11.07 -19.15
CA SER A 156 -26.42 -11.90 -20.31
C SER A 156 -26.18 -13.38 -19.95
N ASP A 157 -25.87 -13.69 -18.70
CA ASP A 157 -25.53 -15.05 -18.28
C ASP A 157 -26.77 -15.87 -17.92
N PHE A 158 -26.92 -17.00 -18.60
CA PHE A 158 -28.01 -17.91 -18.38
C PHE A 158 -27.97 -18.51 -16.97
N TYR A 159 -29.09 -18.40 -16.26
CA TYR A 159 -29.25 -18.97 -14.92
C TYR A 159 -30.11 -20.24 -14.94
N SER A 160 -31.35 -20.14 -15.44
CA SER A 160 -32.31 -21.26 -15.45
C SER A 160 -33.37 -21.08 -16.52
N LEU A 161 -34.16 -22.14 -16.75
CA LEU A 161 -35.39 -22.08 -17.48
C LEU A 161 -36.56 -22.06 -16.49
N ARG A 162 -37.55 -21.19 -16.75
CA ARG A 162 -38.82 -21.21 -16.02
C ARG A 162 -39.99 -21.09 -16.96
N LYS A 163 -41.18 -21.43 -16.49
CA LYS A 163 -42.41 -21.27 -17.27
C LYS A 163 -42.67 -19.79 -17.55
N TYR A 164 -43.15 -19.51 -18.76
CA TYR A 164 -43.57 -18.18 -19.17
C TYR A 164 -44.81 -17.75 -18.36
N MET A 165 -44.89 -16.51 -18.00
CA MET A 165 -46.03 -15.87 -17.34
C MET A 165 -46.60 -14.79 -18.27
N GLU A 166 -47.94 -14.67 -18.32
CA GLU A 166 -48.59 -13.64 -19.13
C GLU A 166 -48.11 -12.24 -18.75
N GLY A 167 -47.82 -11.43 -19.77
CA GLY A 167 -47.30 -10.07 -19.60
C GLY A 167 -45.76 -9.95 -19.72
N GLU A 168 -45.04 -11.05 -19.86
CA GLU A 168 -43.58 -11.01 -20.04
C GLU A 168 -43.18 -10.80 -21.50
N SER A 169 -41.96 -10.31 -21.68
CA SER A 169 -41.38 -10.05 -22.99
C SER A 169 -41.17 -11.36 -23.77
N VAL A 170 -41.83 -11.51 -24.89
CA VAL A 170 -41.70 -12.65 -25.83
C VAL A 170 -40.27 -12.87 -26.32
N ARG A 171 -39.40 -11.82 -26.25
CA ARG A 171 -37.97 -11.91 -26.63
C ARG A 171 -37.15 -12.82 -25.73
N ARG A 172 -37.64 -13.11 -24.52
CA ARG A 172 -36.98 -13.99 -23.55
C ARG A 172 -37.38 -15.44 -23.67
N ILE A 173 -38.37 -15.79 -24.53
CA ILE A 173 -38.83 -17.16 -24.72
C ILE A 173 -37.72 -17.99 -25.36
N ASN A 174 -37.41 -19.11 -24.72
CA ASN A 174 -36.51 -20.11 -25.27
C ASN A 174 -37.33 -21.03 -26.23
N TRP A 175 -37.43 -20.63 -27.48
CA TRP A 175 -38.18 -21.37 -28.49
C TRP A 175 -37.71 -22.82 -28.64
N ARG A 176 -36.42 -23.09 -28.43
CA ARG A 176 -35.85 -24.44 -28.53
C ARG A 176 -36.28 -25.36 -27.38
N ALA A 177 -36.38 -24.82 -26.17
CA ALA A 177 -36.87 -25.55 -25.01
C ALA A 177 -38.39 -25.72 -25.09
N SER A 178 -39.11 -24.66 -25.47
CA SER A 178 -40.56 -24.64 -25.62
C SER A 178 -41.08 -25.62 -26.72
N ALA A 179 -40.31 -25.75 -27.81
CA ALA A 179 -40.65 -26.70 -28.88
C ALA A 179 -40.56 -28.19 -28.48
N ARG A 180 -40.00 -28.50 -27.32
CA ARG A 180 -39.85 -29.86 -26.77
C ARG A 180 -40.85 -30.17 -25.65
N SER A 181 -41.70 -29.21 -25.33
CA SER A 181 -42.71 -29.32 -24.29
C SER A 181 -43.94 -28.56 -24.71
N ASP A 182 -45.10 -28.91 -24.16
CA ASP A 182 -46.38 -28.23 -24.44
C ASP A 182 -46.51 -26.86 -23.71
N GLU A 183 -45.40 -26.36 -23.11
CA GLU A 183 -45.39 -25.16 -22.33
C GLU A 183 -44.31 -24.19 -22.84
N LEU A 184 -44.58 -22.89 -22.71
CA LEU A 184 -43.59 -21.86 -23.05
C LEU A 184 -42.57 -21.68 -21.92
N TRP A 185 -41.30 -21.76 -22.28
CA TRP A 185 -40.16 -21.59 -21.37
C TRP A 185 -39.44 -20.30 -21.65
N VAL A 186 -39.05 -19.58 -20.57
CA VAL A 186 -38.32 -18.35 -20.61
C VAL A 186 -36.92 -18.58 -20.03
N ASN A 187 -35.91 -18.04 -20.72
CA ASN A 187 -34.58 -17.97 -20.16
C ASN A 187 -34.54 -16.96 -19.00
N GLU A 188 -34.18 -17.42 -17.84
CA GLU A 188 -33.79 -16.57 -16.75
C GLU A 188 -32.29 -16.31 -16.84
N TYR A 189 -31.95 -15.05 -16.76
CA TYR A 189 -30.55 -14.61 -16.73
C TYR A 189 -30.22 -14.06 -15.34
N LEU A 190 -28.95 -14.16 -14.94
CA LEU A 190 -28.45 -13.50 -13.76
C LEU A 190 -28.43 -12.00 -14.00
N ALA A 191 -28.82 -11.22 -13.01
CA ALA A 191 -28.75 -9.77 -13.12
C ALA A 191 -27.28 -9.34 -13.18
N GLU A 192 -26.93 -8.53 -14.16
CA GLU A 192 -25.66 -7.83 -14.15
C GLU A 192 -25.77 -6.68 -13.13
N SER A 193 -24.91 -6.65 -12.16
CA SER A 193 -24.91 -5.60 -11.15
C SER A 193 -23.51 -5.03 -10.99
N SER A 194 -23.42 -3.72 -11.03
CA SER A 194 -22.22 -3.00 -10.59
C SER A 194 -22.59 -2.18 -9.35
N GLY A 195 -21.72 -2.20 -8.36
CA GLY A 195 -21.86 -1.37 -7.16
C GLY A 195 -21.05 -0.09 -7.27
N THR A 196 -21.40 0.91 -6.48
CA THR A 196 -20.53 2.04 -6.19
C THR A 196 -19.93 1.82 -4.81
N GLN A 197 -18.62 1.90 -4.71
CA GLN A 197 -17.89 1.82 -3.45
C GLN A 197 -17.10 3.11 -3.23
N ILE A 198 -17.23 3.69 -2.05
CA ILE A 198 -16.46 4.86 -1.65
C ILE A 198 -15.55 4.45 -0.49
N ILE A 199 -14.25 4.47 -0.73
CA ILE A 199 -13.24 4.17 0.28
C ILE A 199 -12.90 5.46 1.01
N VAL A 200 -13.14 5.50 2.30
CA VAL A 200 -12.79 6.61 3.19
C VAL A 200 -11.53 6.24 3.94
N LEU A 201 -10.41 6.84 3.57
CA LEU A 201 -9.11 6.61 4.21
C LEU A 201 -8.83 7.71 5.22
N ASP A 202 -8.75 7.35 6.49
CA ASP A 202 -8.25 8.20 7.56
C ASP A 202 -6.75 8.01 7.71
N ALA A 203 -6.00 8.98 7.21
CA ALA A 203 -4.54 9.04 7.28
C ALA A 203 -4.07 10.26 8.09
N ARG A 204 -4.83 10.64 9.14
CA ARG A 204 -4.48 11.74 10.03
C ARG A 204 -3.43 11.30 11.05
N THR A 205 -2.85 12.28 11.75
CA THR A 205 -1.88 12.04 12.81
C THR A 205 -2.53 11.26 13.97
N MET A 206 -1.87 10.19 14.41
CA MET A 206 -2.19 9.47 15.63
C MET A 206 -1.34 10.02 16.77
N GLU A 207 -1.97 10.64 17.75
CA GLU A 207 -1.29 11.24 18.91
C GLU A 207 -0.04 12.04 18.48
N ASP A 208 0.93 12.23 19.36
CA ASP A 208 2.18 12.94 19.03
C ASP A 208 3.31 11.97 18.56
N ASP A 209 2.97 10.70 18.28
CA ASP A 209 3.92 9.71 17.78
C ASP A 209 3.93 9.67 16.24
N ARG A 210 4.96 10.30 15.69
CA ARG A 210 5.19 10.38 14.25
C ARG A 210 5.46 9.02 13.59
N ARG A 211 6.10 8.09 14.33
CA ARG A 211 6.40 6.74 13.84
C ARG A 211 5.14 5.90 13.76
N LEU A 212 4.33 5.93 14.81
CA LEU A 212 3.05 5.22 14.85
C LEU A 212 2.09 5.78 13.79
N THR A 213 2.03 7.10 13.64
CA THR A 213 1.25 7.78 12.60
C THR A 213 1.63 7.25 11.21
N LYS A 214 2.92 7.22 10.89
CA LYS A 214 3.39 6.68 9.60
C LYS A 214 2.98 5.22 9.42
N GLU A 215 3.19 4.40 10.43
CA GLU A 215 2.91 2.97 10.41
C GLU A 215 1.42 2.68 10.14
N MET A 216 0.52 3.40 10.80
CA MET A 216 -0.92 3.26 10.63
C MET A 216 -1.39 3.82 9.28
N ALA A 217 -0.86 4.96 8.85
CA ALA A 217 -1.15 5.51 7.53
C ALA A 217 -0.70 4.56 6.41
N ASP A 218 0.49 3.96 6.52
CA ASP A 218 1.00 2.99 5.55
C ASP A 218 0.13 1.72 5.50
N ALA A 219 -0.31 1.21 6.65
CA ALA A 219 -1.25 0.11 6.73
C ALA A 219 -2.60 0.45 6.07
N GLY A 220 -3.16 1.62 6.40
CA GLY A 220 -4.40 2.12 5.81
C GLY A 220 -4.30 2.28 4.28
N ILE A 221 -3.21 2.83 3.79
CA ILE A 221 -2.97 3.01 2.35
C ILE A 221 -2.85 1.66 1.64
N ARG A 222 -2.17 0.68 2.24
CA ARG A 222 -2.07 -0.69 1.70
C ARG A 222 -3.46 -1.33 1.58
N ALA A 223 -4.28 -1.20 2.62
CA ALA A 223 -5.64 -1.70 2.61
C ALA A 223 -6.50 -0.99 1.55
N ALA A 224 -6.45 0.35 1.50
CA ALA A 224 -7.19 1.16 0.53
C ALA A 224 -6.83 0.81 -0.92
N THR A 225 -5.53 0.67 -1.21
CA THR A 225 -5.03 0.29 -2.54
C THR A 225 -5.52 -1.10 -2.94
N SER A 226 -5.45 -2.06 -2.02
CA SER A 226 -5.87 -3.45 -2.27
C SER A 226 -7.37 -3.57 -2.47
N MET A 227 -8.17 -2.85 -1.68
CA MET A 227 -9.62 -2.80 -1.83
C MET A 227 -10.04 -2.12 -3.13
N ALA A 228 -9.42 -0.98 -3.47
CA ALA A 228 -9.68 -0.28 -4.73
C ALA A 228 -9.36 -1.17 -5.94
N TYR A 229 -8.21 -1.84 -5.93
CA TYR A 229 -7.82 -2.77 -6.99
C TYR A 229 -8.83 -3.91 -7.17
N SER A 230 -9.16 -4.58 -6.06
CA SER A 230 -10.08 -5.72 -6.08
C SER A 230 -11.48 -5.29 -6.55
N SER A 231 -12.01 -4.18 -6.05
CA SER A 231 -13.34 -3.67 -6.44
C SER A 231 -13.40 -3.19 -7.89
N LEU A 232 -12.36 -2.52 -8.40
CA LEU A 232 -12.29 -2.10 -9.80
C LEU A 232 -12.17 -3.27 -10.75
N ASN A 233 -11.39 -4.31 -10.40
CA ASN A 233 -11.31 -5.55 -11.19
C ASN A 233 -12.65 -6.29 -11.23
N ASP A 234 -13.44 -6.14 -10.18
CA ASP A 234 -14.75 -6.72 -10.07
C ASP A 234 -15.84 -5.78 -10.65
N ARG A 235 -15.42 -4.82 -11.48
CA ARG A 235 -16.24 -3.90 -12.25
C ARG A 235 -17.17 -2.99 -11.43
N ASN A 236 -16.83 -2.75 -10.15
CA ASN A 236 -17.49 -1.71 -9.36
C ASN A 236 -16.92 -0.34 -9.70
N ALA A 237 -17.74 0.71 -9.58
CA ALA A 237 -17.25 2.08 -9.53
C ALA A 237 -16.60 2.34 -8.17
N VAL A 238 -15.38 2.86 -8.15
CA VAL A 238 -14.67 3.15 -6.90
C VAL A 238 -14.34 4.63 -6.81
N GLY A 239 -14.82 5.26 -5.73
CA GLY A 239 -14.42 6.59 -5.29
C GLY A 239 -13.54 6.52 -4.05
N MET A 240 -12.86 7.62 -3.73
CA MET A 240 -12.03 7.68 -2.54
C MET A 240 -12.10 9.05 -1.87
N PHE A 241 -12.28 9.05 -0.54
CA PHE A 241 -12.12 10.22 0.32
C PHE A 241 -10.86 9.99 1.17
N ILE A 242 -9.88 10.87 1.04
CA ILE A 242 -8.64 10.81 1.80
C ILE A 242 -8.65 11.94 2.80
N ILE A 243 -8.56 11.60 4.08
CA ILE A 243 -8.53 12.53 5.21
C ILE A 243 -7.10 12.53 5.74
N SER A 244 -6.41 13.63 5.53
CA SER A 244 -5.04 13.91 6.01
C SER A 244 -4.97 15.37 6.44
N ASP A 245 -3.85 16.06 6.29
CA ASP A 245 -3.75 17.52 6.50
C ASP A 245 -4.77 18.30 5.65
N ALA A 246 -5.05 17.79 4.44
CA ALA A 246 -6.10 18.30 3.56
C ALA A 246 -6.97 17.17 3.05
N ALA A 247 -8.28 17.38 3.05
CA ALA A 247 -9.21 16.41 2.49
C ALA A 247 -9.08 16.37 0.95
N ARG A 248 -8.96 15.16 0.40
CA ARG A 248 -8.94 14.93 -1.05
C ARG A 248 -10.08 14.01 -1.43
N ILE A 249 -10.76 14.33 -2.52
CA ILE A 249 -11.93 13.61 -2.99
C ILE A 249 -11.69 13.15 -4.43
N ILE A 250 -11.83 11.85 -4.64
CA ILE A 250 -11.81 11.21 -5.94
C ILE A 250 -13.22 10.65 -6.17
N ARG A 251 -13.92 11.20 -7.16
CA ARG A 251 -15.27 10.74 -7.49
C ARG A 251 -15.26 9.31 -8.02
N PRO A 252 -16.32 8.53 -7.79
CA PRO A 252 -16.41 7.16 -8.29
C PRO A 252 -16.30 7.09 -9.82
N ASP A 253 -15.48 6.18 -10.30
CA ASP A 253 -15.29 5.87 -11.73
C ASP A 253 -14.83 4.41 -11.86
N TYR A 254 -14.73 3.89 -13.08
CA TYR A 254 -14.44 2.50 -13.39
C TYR A 254 -13.04 2.30 -13.99
N GLY A 255 -12.54 1.07 -13.88
CA GLY A 255 -11.43 0.56 -14.68
C GLY A 255 -10.04 1.05 -14.29
N ALA A 256 -9.05 0.72 -15.13
CA ALA A 256 -7.63 0.90 -14.83
C ALA A 256 -7.23 2.37 -14.67
N ARG A 257 -7.85 3.31 -15.40
CA ARG A 257 -7.56 4.75 -15.25
C ARG A 257 -7.90 5.27 -13.86
N GLN A 258 -9.00 4.78 -13.29
CA GLN A 258 -9.40 5.15 -11.94
C GLN A 258 -8.41 4.59 -10.91
N PHE A 259 -7.93 3.36 -11.10
CA PHE A 259 -6.90 2.78 -10.24
C PHE A 259 -5.61 3.61 -10.25
N ILE A 260 -5.16 4.05 -11.44
CA ILE A 260 -3.97 4.92 -11.56
C ILE A 260 -4.21 6.24 -10.82
N ARG A 261 -5.38 6.88 -10.98
CA ARG A 261 -5.72 8.13 -10.28
C ARG A 261 -5.72 7.98 -8.76
N ILE A 262 -6.28 6.88 -8.25
CA ILE A 262 -6.27 6.55 -6.83
C ILE A 262 -4.82 6.31 -6.37
N GLY A 263 -4.05 5.53 -7.10
CA GLY A 263 -2.65 5.25 -6.81
C GLY A 263 -1.79 6.52 -6.69
N GLU A 264 -1.93 7.44 -7.66
CA GLU A 264 -1.22 8.73 -7.63
C GLU A 264 -1.61 9.59 -6.42
N ALA A 265 -2.88 9.60 -6.04
CA ALA A 265 -3.32 10.32 -4.85
C ALA A 265 -2.74 9.72 -3.56
N LEU A 266 -2.69 8.40 -3.47
CA LEU A 266 -2.15 7.67 -2.31
C LEU A 266 -0.62 7.77 -2.22
N LYS A 267 0.11 7.75 -3.33
CA LYS A 267 1.58 7.94 -3.37
C LYS A 267 2.01 9.26 -2.71
N ASN A 268 1.18 10.31 -2.83
CA ASN A 268 1.48 11.65 -2.35
C ASN A 268 1.05 11.92 -0.91
N ILE A 269 0.54 10.92 -0.18
CA ILE A 269 0.25 11.05 1.24
C ILE A 269 1.57 10.93 2.01
N GLY A 270 1.99 12.05 2.60
CA GLY A 270 3.11 12.10 3.54
C GLY A 270 2.67 11.77 4.96
N ILE A 271 3.58 11.91 5.93
CA ILE A 271 3.23 11.90 7.35
C ILE A 271 2.52 13.22 7.65
N PRO A 272 1.24 13.20 8.06
CA PRO A 272 0.51 14.43 8.33
C PRO A 272 1.12 15.17 9.52
N ALA A 273 1.07 16.50 9.45
CA ALA A 273 1.59 17.39 10.49
C ALA A 273 0.52 17.79 11.51
N SER A 274 -0.75 17.59 11.19
CA SER A 274 -1.88 18.00 12.04
C SER A 274 -2.95 16.91 12.11
N LYS A 275 -3.82 17.02 13.14
CA LYS A 275 -4.96 16.10 13.29
C LYS A 275 -6.05 16.31 12.22
N GLY A 276 -6.00 17.38 11.42
CA GLY A 276 -6.97 17.67 10.37
C GLY A 276 -8.43 17.71 10.86
N ALA A 277 -9.32 18.31 10.10
CA ALA A 277 -10.75 18.29 10.42
C ALA A 277 -11.38 16.99 9.91
N LEU A 278 -12.02 16.25 10.81
CA LEU A 278 -12.79 15.07 10.49
C LEU A 278 -14.24 15.46 10.20
N ASN A 279 -14.70 15.23 8.98
CA ASN A 279 -16.10 15.43 8.64
C ASN A 279 -16.55 14.45 7.56
N MET A 280 -16.52 13.16 7.90
CA MET A 280 -16.87 12.08 6.98
C MET A 280 -18.29 12.19 6.48
N GLN A 281 -19.23 12.53 7.39
CA GLN A 281 -20.64 12.65 7.04
C GLN A 281 -20.89 13.81 6.06
N ARG A 282 -20.23 14.97 6.25
CA ARG A 282 -20.35 16.08 5.31
C ARG A 282 -19.77 15.74 3.94
N MET A 283 -18.64 15.03 3.90
CA MET A 283 -18.06 14.56 2.66
C MET A 283 -19.00 13.59 1.95
N ALA A 284 -19.61 12.66 2.68
CA ALA A 284 -20.58 11.72 2.13
C ALA A 284 -21.84 12.44 1.60
N LYS A 285 -22.38 13.42 2.32
CA LYS A 285 -23.55 14.19 1.88
C LYS A 285 -23.29 15.03 0.63
N VAL A 286 -22.11 15.64 0.52
CA VAL A 286 -21.81 16.58 -0.59
C VAL A 286 -21.27 15.86 -1.82
N TYR A 287 -20.49 14.83 -1.65
CA TYR A 287 -19.73 14.20 -2.73
C TYR A 287 -20.02 12.70 -2.88
N GLY A 288 -20.75 12.13 -1.95
CA GLY A 288 -21.07 10.71 -1.92
C GLY A 288 -22.28 10.35 -2.78
N ASP A 289 -22.61 9.07 -2.75
CA ASP A 289 -23.82 8.48 -3.33
C ASP A 289 -24.55 7.74 -2.18
N GLU A 290 -25.79 8.08 -1.91
CA GLU A 290 -26.59 7.45 -0.85
C GLU A 290 -26.69 5.92 -0.99
N LYS A 291 -26.57 5.42 -2.22
CA LYS A 291 -26.64 3.98 -2.52
C LYS A 291 -25.25 3.32 -2.61
N ALA A 292 -24.19 4.09 -2.36
CA ALA A 292 -22.85 3.54 -2.34
C ALA A 292 -22.59 2.77 -1.04
N GLN A 293 -21.73 1.78 -1.13
CA GLN A 293 -21.08 1.21 0.04
C GLN A 293 -19.96 2.14 0.47
N TYR A 294 -19.88 2.43 1.75
CA TYR A 294 -18.75 3.14 2.34
C TYR A 294 -17.82 2.17 3.05
N VAL A 295 -16.56 2.17 2.66
CA VAL A 295 -15.51 1.38 3.31
C VAL A 295 -14.60 2.36 4.04
N VAL A 296 -14.77 2.45 5.35
CA VAL A 296 -13.96 3.33 6.20
C VAL A 296 -12.73 2.56 6.68
N ILE A 297 -11.56 3.10 6.40
CA ILE A 297 -10.28 2.56 6.86
C ILE A 297 -9.69 3.59 7.81
N SER A 298 -9.77 3.31 9.11
CA SER A 298 -9.32 4.21 10.17
C SER A 298 -8.76 3.42 11.35
N PRO A 299 -7.65 3.89 11.96
CA PRO A 299 -7.14 3.32 13.20
C PRO A 299 -7.99 3.70 14.43
N LEU A 300 -9.04 4.51 14.28
CA LEU A 300 -9.92 4.99 15.34
C LEU A 300 -9.14 5.61 16.53
N PRO A 301 -8.32 6.64 16.28
CA PRO A 301 -7.37 7.14 17.28
C PRO A 301 -8.04 7.82 18.49
N ASP A 302 -9.22 8.38 18.32
CA ASP A 302 -9.93 9.21 19.29
C ASP A 302 -11.46 9.04 19.19
N ASP A 303 -12.16 9.59 20.18
CA ASP A 303 -13.62 9.51 20.29
C ASP A 303 -14.31 10.34 19.18
N ASP A 304 -13.73 11.46 18.75
CA ASP A 304 -14.25 12.26 17.64
C ASP A 304 -14.30 11.44 16.34
N THR A 305 -13.30 10.59 16.13
CA THR A 305 -13.28 9.65 15.00
C THR A 305 -14.35 8.59 15.13
N LEU A 306 -14.50 8.02 16.32
CA LEU A 306 -15.54 7.03 16.62
C LEU A 306 -16.92 7.60 16.32
N ASP A 307 -17.22 8.80 16.82
CA ASP A 307 -18.50 9.48 16.64
C ASP A 307 -18.76 9.79 15.16
N SER A 308 -17.75 10.29 14.44
CA SER A 308 -17.88 10.60 13.01
C SER A 308 -18.14 9.36 12.14
N VAL A 309 -17.52 8.23 12.48
CA VAL A 309 -17.78 6.94 11.81
C VAL A 309 -19.16 6.40 12.18
N ALA A 310 -19.56 6.50 13.44
CA ALA A 310 -20.88 6.10 13.90
C ALA A 310 -21.99 6.91 13.21
N GLU A 311 -21.85 8.24 13.11
CA GLU A 311 -22.79 9.10 12.38
C GLU A 311 -22.90 8.70 10.90
N LEU A 312 -21.76 8.39 10.24
CA LEU A 312 -21.77 7.89 8.87
C LEU A 312 -22.52 6.56 8.76
N ALA A 313 -22.27 5.64 9.70
CA ALA A 313 -22.90 4.33 9.72
C ALA A 313 -24.41 4.38 9.99
N LEU A 314 -24.87 5.34 10.79
CA LEU A 314 -26.29 5.56 11.06
C LEU A 314 -27.01 6.22 9.88
N SER A 315 -26.30 6.98 9.06
CA SER A 315 -26.88 7.71 7.91
C SER A 315 -26.85 6.92 6.60
N HIS A 316 -26.09 5.81 6.52
CA HIS A 316 -25.95 4.98 5.32
C HIS A 316 -26.12 3.50 5.65
N GLU A 317 -26.87 2.79 4.81
CA GLU A 317 -27.22 1.38 5.05
C GLU A 317 -26.05 0.39 4.91
N ASP A 318 -25.04 0.73 4.11
CA ASP A 318 -23.93 -0.18 3.81
C ASP A 318 -22.59 0.46 4.13
N VAL A 319 -22.20 0.33 5.39
CA VAL A 319 -20.91 0.80 5.89
C VAL A 319 -20.09 -0.39 6.40
N LEU A 320 -18.86 -0.48 5.91
CA LEU A 320 -17.84 -1.42 6.37
C LEU A 320 -16.70 -0.62 6.98
N VAL A 321 -16.30 -0.94 8.19
CA VAL A 321 -15.16 -0.33 8.87
C VAL A 321 -14.02 -1.33 8.96
N LEU A 322 -12.85 -0.95 8.51
CA LEU A 322 -11.61 -1.70 8.67
C LEU A 322 -10.68 -0.93 9.61
N VAL A 323 -10.36 -1.55 10.72
CA VAL A 323 -9.48 -0.98 11.75
C VAL A 323 -8.12 -1.65 11.70
N PRO A 324 -7.08 -0.98 11.14
CA PRO A 324 -5.72 -1.46 11.26
C PRO A 324 -5.25 -1.34 12.70
N LEU A 325 -4.87 -2.46 13.31
CA LEU A 325 -4.44 -2.50 14.70
C LEU A 325 -2.95 -2.22 14.84
N VAL A 326 -2.60 -1.51 15.89
CA VAL A 326 -1.21 -1.29 16.29
C VAL A 326 -0.56 -2.62 16.65
N SER A 327 0.66 -2.87 16.15
CA SER A 327 1.45 -4.05 16.50
C SER A 327 2.23 -3.81 17.79
N ILE A 328 2.06 -4.72 18.75
CA ILE A 328 2.88 -4.72 19.98
C ILE A 328 4.24 -5.30 19.61
N ARG A 329 5.32 -4.60 19.94
CA ARG A 329 6.69 -5.01 19.62
C ARG A 329 7.30 -5.72 20.82
N GLU A 330 7.81 -6.91 20.64
CA GLU A 330 8.49 -7.70 21.69
C GLU A 330 9.80 -7.06 22.20
N ARG A 331 10.31 -6.02 21.57
CA ARG A 331 11.57 -5.33 21.91
C ARG A 331 11.40 -3.85 22.28
N ALA A 332 10.17 -3.40 22.51
CA ALA A 332 9.93 -2.05 23.04
C ALA A 332 10.42 -1.97 24.48
N ASN A 333 10.82 -0.77 24.92
CA ASN A 333 11.03 -0.54 26.35
C ASN A 333 9.65 -0.60 27.07
N GLU A 334 9.63 -0.90 28.37
CA GLU A 334 8.37 -1.07 29.12
C GLU A 334 7.35 0.08 28.96
N PRO A 335 7.72 1.38 28.98
CA PRO A 335 6.78 2.47 28.76
C PRO A 335 6.20 2.51 27.34
N GLU A 336 7.01 2.22 26.32
CA GLU A 336 6.58 2.20 24.93
C GLU A 336 5.62 1.02 24.68
N GLU A 337 5.92 -0.16 25.20
CA GLU A 337 5.06 -1.33 25.12
C GLU A 337 3.71 -1.09 25.79
N MET A 338 3.71 -0.45 26.96
CA MET A 338 2.49 -0.09 27.66
C MET A 338 1.64 0.90 26.86
N ALA A 339 2.25 1.94 26.26
CA ALA A 339 1.54 2.91 25.42
C ALA A 339 0.92 2.24 24.18
N LEU A 340 1.66 1.37 23.50
CA LEU A 340 1.16 0.61 22.34
C LEU A 340 0.01 -0.33 22.74
N THR A 341 0.11 -0.95 23.93
CA THR A 341 -0.94 -1.84 24.46
C THR A 341 -2.21 -1.04 24.75
N VAL A 342 -2.12 0.12 25.39
CA VAL A 342 -3.26 1.00 25.67
C VAL A 342 -3.91 1.46 24.36
N THR A 343 -3.12 1.90 23.39
CA THR A 343 -3.62 2.32 22.08
C THR A 343 -4.36 1.17 21.38
N ARG A 344 -3.80 -0.02 21.40
CA ARG A 344 -4.44 -1.22 20.81
C ARG A 344 -5.75 -1.57 21.50
N LEU A 345 -5.79 -1.57 22.84
CA LEU A 345 -7.01 -1.83 23.58
C LEU A 345 -8.10 -0.81 23.26
N ARG A 346 -7.76 0.48 23.12
CA ARG A 346 -8.68 1.52 22.66
C ARG A 346 -9.22 1.20 21.27
N GLN A 347 -8.35 0.84 20.31
CA GLN A 347 -8.77 0.47 18.96
C GLN A 347 -9.73 -0.72 18.95
N GLU A 348 -9.43 -1.77 19.73
CA GLU A 348 -10.27 -2.97 19.85
C GLU A 348 -11.62 -2.64 20.51
N THR A 349 -11.63 -1.79 21.52
CA THR A 349 -12.87 -1.33 22.20
C THR A 349 -13.72 -0.50 21.24
N ASN A 350 -13.14 0.46 20.53
CA ASN A 350 -13.85 1.29 19.55
C ASN A 350 -14.41 0.45 18.40
N ALA A 351 -13.63 -0.53 17.92
CA ALA A 351 -14.08 -1.49 16.92
C ALA A 351 -15.28 -2.33 17.42
N LEU A 352 -15.26 -2.76 18.68
CA LEU A 352 -16.36 -3.51 19.30
C LEU A 352 -17.63 -2.67 19.39
N ILE A 353 -17.53 -1.40 19.78
CA ILE A 353 -18.66 -0.47 19.81
C ILE A 353 -19.26 -0.33 18.40
N LEU A 354 -18.45 -0.05 17.39
CA LEU A 354 -18.92 0.09 16.01
C LEU A 354 -19.50 -1.20 15.44
N SER A 355 -19.05 -2.36 15.91
CA SER A 355 -19.57 -3.65 15.44
C SER A 355 -21.05 -3.88 15.77
N GLN A 356 -21.61 -3.12 16.71
CA GLN A 356 -23.03 -3.14 17.04
C GLN A 356 -23.88 -2.34 16.04
N ILE A 357 -23.25 -1.36 15.36
CA ILE A 357 -23.93 -0.42 14.45
C ILE A 357 -23.70 -0.84 12.98
N CYS A 358 -22.49 -1.21 12.63
CA CYS A 358 -22.09 -1.52 11.25
C CYS A 358 -21.14 -2.71 11.17
N ARG A 359 -20.80 -3.11 9.95
CA ARG A 359 -19.81 -4.18 9.73
C ARG A 359 -18.42 -3.65 10.08
N THR A 360 -17.80 -4.20 11.10
CA THR A 360 -16.48 -3.78 11.57
C THR A 360 -15.50 -4.94 11.58
N LEU A 361 -14.33 -4.73 11.05
CA LEU A 361 -13.23 -5.68 10.95
C LEU A 361 -11.99 -5.10 11.59
N THR A 362 -11.30 -5.89 12.37
CA THR A 362 -9.95 -5.57 12.85
C THR A 362 -8.93 -6.31 12.02
N TRP A 363 -7.82 -5.66 11.70
CA TRP A 363 -6.75 -6.22 10.90
C TRP A 363 -5.37 -5.92 11.50
N GLN A 364 -4.58 -6.97 11.70
CA GLN A 364 -3.18 -6.81 12.07
C GLN A 364 -2.36 -6.59 10.80
N LYS A 365 -1.63 -5.47 10.74
CA LYS A 365 -0.87 -5.06 9.54
C LYS A 365 0.12 -6.12 9.04
N ASP A 366 0.62 -6.98 9.95
CA ASP A 366 1.60 -8.03 9.66
C ASP A 366 0.93 -9.32 9.14
N SER A 367 -0.40 -9.40 9.16
CA SER A 367 -1.17 -10.49 8.59
C SER A 367 -1.69 -10.15 7.19
N GLU A 368 -1.99 -11.17 6.40
CA GLU A 368 -2.63 -10.95 5.10
C GLU A 368 -4.02 -10.32 5.26
N LEU A 369 -4.26 -9.24 4.54
CA LEU A 369 -5.54 -8.53 4.55
C LEU A 369 -6.68 -9.43 4.02
N SER A 370 -6.38 -10.32 3.08
CA SER A 370 -7.30 -11.34 2.55
C SER A 370 -7.93 -12.20 3.65
N VAL A 371 -7.15 -12.58 4.68
CA VAL A 371 -7.62 -13.40 5.80
C VAL A 371 -8.55 -12.61 6.71
N ALA A 372 -8.23 -11.34 6.99
CA ALA A 372 -9.09 -10.48 7.81
C ALA A 372 -10.44 -10.23 7.13
N VAL A 373 -10.42 -9.95 5.82
CA VAL A 373 -11.61 -9.72 5.01
C VAL A 373 -12.43 -11.00 4.80
N GLY A 374 -11.77 -12.14 4.56
CA GLY A 374 -12.46 -13.44 4.40
C GLY A 374 -13.24 -13.89 5.64
N ARG A 375 -12.76 -13.58 6.83
CA ARG A 375 -13.50 -13.83 8.08
C ARG A 375 -14.82 -13.06 8.14
N ALA A 376 -14.89 -11.86 7.57
CA ALA A 376 -16.11 -11.08 7.50
C ALA A 376 -17.20 -11.74 6.63
N GLY A 377 -16.82 -12.35 5.54
CA GLY A 377 -17.75 -13.09 4.67
C GLY A 377 -18.45 -14.24 5.40
N MET A 378 -17.74 -14.96 6.27
CA MET A 378 -18.32 -16.05 7.06
C MET A 378 -19.35 -15.57 8.11
N TYR A 379 -19.18 -14.36 8.68
CA TYR A 379 -20.16 -13.78 9.60
C TYR A 379 -21.46 -13.36 8.89
N GLN A 380 -21.42 -12.98 7.61
CA GLN A 380 -22.62 -12.65 6.83
C GLN A 380 -23.49 -13.89 6.55
N ILE A 381 -22.89 -15.04 6.33
CA ILE A 381 -23.64 -16.28 6.08
C ILE A 381 -24.41 -16.71 7.33
N ARG A 382 -23.86 -16.52 8.53
CA ARG A 382 -24.53 -16.86 9.81
C ARG A 382 -25.67 -15.93 10.22
N ARG A 383 -25.72 -14.68 9.75
CA ARG A 383 -26.83 -13.74 10.02
C ARG A 383 -28.00 -13.86 9.04
N ARG A 384 -27.82 -14.59 7.94
CA ARG A 384 -28.85 -14.85 6.91
C ARG A 384 -29.54 -16.22 7.06
N LEU A 385 -29.08 -17.05 7.99
CA LEU A 385 -29.69 -18.30 8.43
C LEU A 385 -30.41 -18.08 9.77
#